data_ef633421039752037aa497fd6e89a9ae
#
_entry.id   ef633421039752037aa497fd6e89a9ae
#
_cell.length_a   1.000
_cell.length_b   1.000
_cell.length_c   1.000
_cell.angle_alpha   90.00
_cell.angle_beta   90.00
_cell.angle_gamma   90.00
#
_symmetry.space_group_name_H-M   'P 1'
#
loop_
_entity.id
_entity.type
_entity.pdbx_description
1 polymer ?
#
loop_
_entity_poly.entity_id
_entity_poly.type
_entity_poly.pdbx_seq_one_letter_code
_entity_poly.pdbx_strand_id
1 'polypeptide(L)' 'MELNSLYNIAEKENIKIYDWQIEDVDGMYLNYQNINAIALNYDRLGTYIDEKCTLAEELGHYYMRSCLPC' A
#
# COMPACT_ATOMS: atom_id res chain seq x y z
N MET A 1 -0.79 12.64 -8.01
CA MET A 1 0.23 12.60 -6.94
C MET A 1 1.41 11.77 -7.39
N GLU A 2 2.60 12.20 -7.07
CA GLU A 2 3.82 11.51 -7.46
C GLU A 2 4.03 10.24 -6.62
N LEU A 3 4.71 9.24 -7.22
CA LEU A 3 4.98 7.98 -6.51
C LEU A 3 5.77 8.21 -5.22
N ASN A 4 6.79 9.07 -5.27
CA ASN A 4 7.57 9.37 -4.07
C ASN A 4 6.72 9.98 -2.97
N SER A 5 5.72 10.78 -3.33
CA SER A 5 4.79 11.38 -2.36
C SER A 5 3.97 10.30 -1.67
N LEU A 6 3.58 9.26 -2.40
CA LEU A 6 2.83 8.14 -1.82
C LEU A 6 3.69 7.36 -0.82
N TYR A 7 4.95 7.10 -1.15
CA TYR A 7 5.87 6.45 -0.21
C TYR A 7 6.13 7.33 1.02
N ASN A 8 6.21 8.65 0.83
CA ASN A 8 6.38 9.57 1.95
C ASN A 8 5.17 9.54 2.89
N ILE A 9 3.98 9.44 2.32
CA ILE A 9 2.76 9.32 3.13
C ILE A 9 2.81 8.03 3.96
N ALA A 10 3.19 6.92 3.35
CA ALA A 10 3.30 5.65 4.05
C ALA A 10 4.30 5.76 5.20
N GLU A 11 5.45 6.37 4.97
CA GLU A 11 6.46 6.55 6.01
C GLU A 11 5.94 7.44 7.14
N LYS A 12 5.29 8.54 6.79
CA LYS A 12 4.73 9.48 7.77
C LYS A 12 3.66 8.80 8.63
N GLU A 13 2.84 7.95 8.03
CA GLU A 13 1.78 7.22 8.74
C GLU A 13 2.28 5.95 9.40
N ASN A 14 3.59 5.70 9.34
CA ASN A 14 4.22 4.52 9.92
C ASN A 14 3.67 3.21 9.33
N ILE A 15 3.41 3.23 8.02
CA ILE A 15 2.97 2.06 7.29
C ILE A 15 4.21 1.43 6.65
N LYS A 16 4.42 0.14 6.92
CA LYS A 16 5.55 -0.58 6.36
C LYS A 16 5.20 -1.10 4.97
N ILE A 17 6.14 -0.95 4.04
CA ILE A 17 5.96 -1.42 2.66
C ILE A 17 6.83 -2.65 2.47
N TYR A 18 6.23 -3.74 2.00
CA TYR A 18 6.93 -4.99 1.76
C TYR A 18 6.83 -5.39 0.29
N ASP A 19 7.89 -5.99 -0.21
CA ASP A 19 7.89 -6.66 -1.50
C ASP A 19 7.47 -8.10 -1.25
N TRP A 20 6.27 -8.46 -1.69
CA TRP A 20 5.74 -9.80 -1.45
C TRP A 20 5.14 -10.33 -2.74
N GLN A 21 5.66 -11.42 -3.21
CA GLN A 21 5.20 -12.08 -4.44
C GLN A 21 4.00 -12.98 -4.12
N ILE A 22 2.82 -12.38 -4.15
CA ILE A 22 1.57 -13.11 -3.92
C ILE A 22 0.96 -13.41 -5.28
N GLU A 23 0.64 -14.68 -5.53
CA GLU A 23 0.07 -15.10 -6.81
C GLU A 23 -1.26 -14.38 -7.05
N ASP A 24 -1.40 -13.81 -8.26
CA ASP A 24 -2.61 -13.14 -8.73
C ASP A 24 -3.02 -11.89 -7.95
N VAL A 25 -2.13 -11.33 -7.14
CA VAL A 25 -2.42 -10.13 -6.36
C VAL A 25 -1.36 -9.08 -6.62
N ASP A 26 -1.78 -7.86 -6.97
CA ASP A 26 -0.85 -6.74 -7.21
C ASP A 26 -0.39 -6.10 -5.91
N GLY A 27 -1.28 -6.01 -4.93
CA GLY A 27 -0.95 -5.44 -3.63
C GLY A 27 -1.99 -5.82 -2.58
N MET A 28 -1.64 -5.60 -1.33
CA MET A 28 -2.51 -5.94 -0.21
C MET A 28 -2.24 -5.02 0.97
N TYR A 29 -3.30 -4.53 1.60
CA TYR A 29 -3.20 -3.80 2.85
C TYR A 29 -3.42 -4.76 4.02
N LEU A 30 -2.55 -4.69 5.00
CA LEU A 30 -2.58 -5.57 6.17
C LEU A 30 -2.57 -4.72 7.44
N ASN A 31 -3.37 -5.15 8.42
CA ASN A 31 -3.35 -4.57 9.75
C ASN A 31 -3.36 -5.70 10.77
N TYR A 32 -2.35 -5.72 11.64
CA TYR A 32 -2.25 -6.75 12.67
C TYR A 32 -1.66 -6.13 13.94
N GLN A 33 -2.40 -6.21 15.02
CA GLN A 33 -1.99 -5.69 16.32
C GLN A 33 -1.51 -4.24 16.25
N ASN A 34 -2.29 -3.39 15.56
CA ASN A 34 -2.03 -1.97 15.37
C ASN A 34 -0.79 -1.68 14.50
N ILE A 35 -0.26 -2.69 13.83
CA ILE A 35 0.80 -2.50 12.84
C ILE A 35 0.16 -2.49 11.47
N ASN A 36 0.40 -1.41 10.71
CA ASN A 36 -0.10 -1.28 9.35
C ASN A 36 1.00 -1.61 8.36
N ALA A 37 0.64 -2.36 7.34
CA ALA A 37 1.59 -2.73 6.30
C ALA A 37 0.90 -2.80 4.95
N ILE A 38 1.65 -2.53 3.90
CA ILE A 38 1.20 -2.72 2.53
C ILE A 38 2.21 -3.62 1.84
N ALA A 39 1.73 -4.72 1.29
CA ALA A 39 2.55 -5.59 0.46
C ALA A 39 2.30 -5.23 -0.99
N LEU A 40 3.38 -5.03 -1.75
CA LEU A 40 3.31 -4.77 -3.18
C LEU A 40 4.00 -5.90 -3.91
N ASN A 41 3.34 -6.44 -4.91
CA ASN A 41 3.92 -7.51 -5.73
C ASN A 41 4.61 -6.88 -6.93
N TYR A 42 5.88 -6.50 -6.75
CA TYR A 42 6.63 -5.77 -7.78
C TYR A 42 6.82 -6.60 -9.04
N ASP A 43 6.75 -7.92 -8.96
CA ASP A 43 6.82 -8.75 -10.17
C ASP A 43 5.63 -8.54 -11.10
N ARG A 44 4.48 -8.19 -10.57
CA ARG A 44 3.28 -7.90 -11.36
C ARG A 44 3.16 -6.44 -11.74
N LEU A 45 3.88 -5.55 -11.06
CA LEU A 45 3.82 -4.11 -11.28
C LEU A 45 4.86 -3.74 -12.33
N GLY A 46 4.50 -3.93 -13.60
CA GLY A 46 5.42 -3.79 -14.71
C GLY A 46 5.79 -2.36 -15.07
N THR A 47 5.05 -1.37 -14.60
CA THR A 47 5.29 0.03 -14.93
C THR A 47 5.19 0.90 -13.69
N TYR A 48 5.75 2.12 -13.83
CA TYR A 48 5.62 3.17 -12.81
C TYR A 48 4.15 3.46 -12.49
N ILE A 49 3.30 3.48 -13.51
CA ILE A 49 1.88 3.77 -13.33
C ILE A 49 1.20 2.66 -12.54
N ASP A 50 1.54 1.41 -12.81
CA ASP A 50 0.99 0.28 -12.07
C ASP A 50 1.35 0.36 -10.60
N GLU A 51 2.62 0.64 -10.30
CA GLU A 51 3.09 0.77 -8.93
C GLU A 51 2.37 1.91 -8.22
N LYS A 52 2.26 3.06 -8.87
CA LYS A 52 1.62 4.24 -8.33
C LYS A 52 0.14 3.97 -8.03
N CYS A 53 -0.59 3.40 -8.98
CA CYS A 53 -2.00 3.14 -8.81
C CYS A 53 -2.26 2.11 -7.72
N THR A 54 -1.46 1.06 -7.66
CA THR A 54 -1.62 0.02 -6.65
C THR A 54 -1.32 0.57 -5.26
N LEU A 55 -0.23 1.31 -5.11
CA LEU A 55 0.12 1.91 -3.81
C LEU A 55 -0.95 2.91 -3.36
N ALA A 56 -1.46 3.75 -4.28
CA ALA A 56 -2.51 4.69 -3.95
C ALA A 56 -3.79 3.97 -3.50
N GLU A 57 -4.12 2.87 -4.15
CA GLU A 57 -5.29 2.08 -3.80
C GLU A 57 -5.17 1.48 -2.40
N GLU A 58 -4.00 0.93 -2.07
CA GLU A 58 -3.80 0.35 -0.75
C GLU A 58 -3.73 1.42 0.34
N LEU A 59 -3.15 2.57 0.06
CA LEU A 59 -3.21 3.70 0.99
C LEU A 59 -4.64 4.18 1.20
N GLY A 60 -5.46 4.13 0.15
CA GLY A 60 -6.88 4.44 0.26
C GLY A 60 -7.59 3.53 1.24
N HIS A 61 -7.29 2.23 1.19
CA HIS A 61 -7.85 1.27 2.14
C HIS A 61 -7.44 1.62 3.58
N TYR A 62 -6.18 1.98 3.79
CA TYR A 62 -5.71 2.40 5.11
C TYR A 62 -6.50 3.59 5.62
N TYR A 63 -6.67 4.63 4.80
CA TYR A 63 -7.38 5.83 5.23
C TYR A 63 -8.85 5.56 5.47
N MET A 64 -9.49 4.77 4.64
CA MET A 64 -10.90 4.42 4.84
C MET A 64 -11.09 3.65 6.14
N ARG A 65 -10.19 2.71 6.42
CA ARG A 65 -10.26 1.94 7.66
C ARG A 65 -10.08 2.83 8.88
N SER A 66 -9.17 3.80 8.80
CA SER A 66 -8.88 4.71 9.91
C SER A 66 -10.00 5.72 10.14
N CYS A 67 -10.77 6.05 9.10
CA CYS A 67 -11.83 7.05 9.17
C CYS A 67 -13.19 6.47 9.49
N LEU A 68 -13.37 5.17 9.33
CA LEU A 68 -14.65 4.53 9.58
C LEU A 68 -14.78 4.17 11.06
N PRO A 69 -15.90 4.53 11.69
CA PRO A 69 -16.17 4.02 13.04
C PRO A 69 -16.40 2.52 12.97
N CYS A 70 -15.67 1.80 13.73
CA CYS A 70 -15.79 0.36 13.77
C CYS A 70 -16.90 -0.09 14.70
#